data_d4333114bf33b32050207fbf9322dfdd
#
_entry.id   d4333114bf33b32050207fbf9322dfdd
#
_cell.length_a   1.000
_cell.length_b   1.000
_cell.length_c   1.000
_cell.angle_alpha   90.00
_cell.angle_beta   90.00
_cell.angle_gamma   90.00
#
_symmetry.space_group_name_H-M   'P 1'
#
loop_
_entity.id
_entity.type
_entity.pdbx_description
1 polymer ?
#
loop_
_entity_poly.entity_id
_entity_poly.type
_entity_poly.pdbx_seq_one_letter_code
_entity_poly.pdbx_strand_id
1 'polypeptide(L)'
;FVGDKYQSIYQFRGGVNAMDVIPHQSFPLSCSFRYGQEIADLATKILQKADPKIKITGLGYDTKIVKGSEYNDDCPMLFISHSNVTLLDTLIEAYHAQVPTVLMSGKAGLYLDKLNSMIEFKEHGTPTYKPHQKYKDYKRLVFSERDSESTTFAKMIDENIDNAKELRQALSWSLSVVPEKAELTLVTAHMSKGLEYDTVMLSDDFFAAIASFKNGKPLDEPELNLPKSAKSLFLQVGDG
;
A
#
# COMPACT_ATOMS: atom_id res chain seq x y z
N PHE A 1 -23.01 -13.94 12.72
CA PHE A 1 -22.01 -12.93 12.33
C PHE A 1 -20.81 -13.64 11.73
N VAL A 2 -20.23 -13.06 10.67
CA VAL A 2 -18.97 -13.50 10.06
C VAL A 2 -18.03 -12.31 10.06
N GLY A 3 -16.79 -12.50 10.47
CA GLY A 3 -15.81 -11.43 10.52
C GLY A 3 -14.40 -11.97 10.75
N ASP A 4 -13.41 -11.10 10.57
CA ASP A 4 -12.00 -11.39 10.82
C ASP A 4 -11.42 -10.29 11.70
N LYS A 5 -11.00 -10.66 12.92
CA LYS A 5 -10.44 -9.71 13.88
C LYS A 5 -9.14 -9.05 13.40
N TYR A 6 -8.40 -9.74 12.53
CA TYR A 6 -7.13 -9.24 11.98
C TYR A 6 -7.32 -8.31 10.77
N GLN A 7 -8.55 -8.20 10.24
CA GLN A 7 -8.90 -7.23 9.20
C GLN A 7 -9.50 -5.93 9.74
N SER A 8 -9.37 -5.68 11.04
CA SER A 8 -9.82 -4.45 11.70
C SER A 8 -8.83 -3.29 11.45
N ILE A 9 -8.73 -2.84 10.22
CA ILE A 9 -7.73 -1.86 9.75
C ILE A 9 -8.02 -0.40 10.15
N TYR A 10 -9.15 -0.11 10.82
CA TYR A 10 -9.56 1.24 11.23
C TYR A 10 -9.52 1.46 12.75
N GLN A 11 -8.86 0.58 13.52
CA GLN A 11 -8.74 0.74 14.99
C GLN A 11 -8.05 2.06 15.36
N PHE A 12 -7.09 2.54 14.58
CA PHE A 12 -6.41 3.81 14.79
C PHE A 12 -7.34 5.06 14.68
N ARG A 13 -8.56 4.88 14.13
CA ARG A 13 -9.62 5.91 14.08
C ARG A 13 -10.67 5.73 15.19
N GLY A 14 -10.38 4.92 16.22
CA GLY A 14 -11.33 4.63 17.30
C GLY A 14 -12.34 3.54 16.95
N GLY A 15 -12.16 2.82 15.84
CA GLY A 15 -12.99 1.68 15.50
C GLY A 15 -12.83 0.54 16.51
N VAL A 16 -13.94 0.01 17.00
CA VAL A 16 -13.97 -1.16 17.87
C VAL A 16 -14.13 -2.41 17.02
N ASN A 17 -13.33 -3.43 17.30
CA ASN A 17 -13.48 -4.71 16.64
C ASN A 17 -14.73 -5.44 17.18
N ALA A 18 -15.77 -5.53 16.36
CA ALA A 18 -17.03 -6.15 16.76
C ALA A 18 -16.86 -7.61 17.21
N MET A 19 -15.86 -8.33 16.67
CA MET A 19 -15.58 -9.72 17.05
C MET A 19 -15.08 -9.87 18.48
N ASP A 20 -14.53 -8.82 19.08
CA ASP A 20 -14.03 -8.84 20.45
C ASP A 20 -15.12 -8.47 21.49
N VAL A 21 -16.19 -7.77 21.06
CA VAL A 21 -17.23 -7.26 21.98
C VAL A 21 -18.53 -8.04 21.93
N ILE A 22 -18.81 -8.78 20.88
CA ILE A 22 -20.03 -9.58 20.77
C ILE A 22 -19.83 -10.91 21.48
N PRO A 23 -20.55 -11.21 22.58
CA PRO A 23 -20.45 -12.49 23.26
C PRO A 23 -21.01 -13.60 22.36
N HIS A 24 -20.18 -14.52 21.92
CA HIS A 24 -20.57 -15.61 21.03
C HIS A 24 -19.64 -16.81 21.15
N GLN A 25 -20.16 -17.99 20.79
CA GLN A 25 -19.32 -19.12 20.47
C GLN A 25 -18.77 -18.93 19.06
N SER A 26 -17.44 -18.94 18.92
CA SER A 26 -16.79 -18.74 17.63
C SER A 26 -16.37 -20.07 17.00
N PHE A 27 -16.61 -20.18 15.69
CA PHE A 27 -16.14 -21.28 14.86
C PHE A 27 -15.17 -20.72 13.83
N PRO A 28 -13.91 -21.20 13.80
CA PRO A 28 -12.93 -20.68 12.86
C PRO A 28 -13.25 -21.11 11.43
N LEU A 29 -13.20 -20.17 10.49
CA LEU A 29 -13.14 -20.43 9.06
C LEU A 29 -11.66 -20.43 8.65
N SER A 30 -11.04 -21.60 8.64
CA SER A 30 -9.60 -21.77 8.45
C SER A 30 -9.19 -22.14 7.02
N CYS A 31 -10.14 -22.28 6.11
CA CYS A 31 -9.89 -22.62 4.72
C CYS A 31 -10.11 -21.40 3.81
N SER A 32 -9.22 -21.20 2.86
CA SER A 32 -9.33 -20.20 1.80
C SER A 32 -9.40 -20.86 0.44
N PHE A 33 -10.36 -20.45 -0.39
CA PHE A 33 -10.51 -20.89 -1.78
C PHE A 33 -9.88 -19.90 -2.78
N ARG A 34 -9.32 -18.79 -2.29
CA ARG A 34 -8.74 -17.74 -3.12
C ARG A 34 -7.29 -17.99 -3.50
N TYR A 35 -6.57 -18.78 -2.72
CA TYR A 35 -5.15 -19.04 -2.90
C TYR A 35 -4.77 -20.44 -2.43
N GLY A 36 -3.66 -20.94 -2.92
CA GLY A 36 -3.11 -22.25 -2.59
C GLY A 36 -2.35 -22.28 -1.28
N GLN A 37 -1.76 -23.44 -0.98
CA GLN A 37 -1.16 -23.73 0.32
C GLN A 37 0.07 -22.87 0.62
N GLU A 38 0.86 -22.49 -0.38
CA GLU A 38 2.10 -21.70 -0.16
C GLU A 38 1.81 -20.31 0.42
N ILE A 39 0.80 -19.60 -0.11
CA ILE A 39 0.35 -18.33 0.47
C ILE A 39 -0.31 -18.55 1.84
N ALA A 40 -1.09 -19.63 2.02
CA ALA A 40 -1.69 -19.97 3.31
C ALA A 40 -0.64 -20.20 4.39
N ASP A 41 0.48 -20.85 4.06
CA ASP A 41 1.59 -21.09 4.98
C ASP A 41 2.29 -19.80 5.39
N LEU A 42 2.53 -18.88 4.44
CA LEU A 42 3.09 -17.56 4.74
C LEU A 42 2.14 -16.76 5.65
N ALA A 43 0.85 -16.70 5.30
CA ALA A 43 -0.15 -16.02 6.11
C ALA A 43 -0.24 -16.61 7.52
N THR A 44 -0.19 -17.94 7.64
CA THR A 44 -0.16 -18.65 8.92
C THR A 44 1.04 -18.23 9.75
N LYS A 45 2.25 -18.23 9.20
CA LYS A 45 3.48 -17.79 9.90
C LYS A 45 3.38 -16.36 10.44
N ILE A 46 2.81 -15.46 9.65
CA ILE A 46 2.63 -14.05 10.05
C ILE A 46 1.61 -13.96 11.19
N LEU A 47 0.46 -14.58 11.05
CA LEU A 47 -0.64 -14.50 12.01
C LEU A 47 -0.35 -15.24 13.33
N GLN A 48 0.44 -16.32 13.30
CA GLN A 48 0.87 -17.03 14.51
C GLN A 48 1.73 -16.19 15.44
N LYS A 49 2.29 -15.07 14.98
CA LYS A 49 2.95 -14.10 15.87
C LYS A 49 1.96 -13.36 16.77
N ALA A 50 0.70 -13.21 16.33
CA ALA A 50 -0.38 -12.62 17.12
C ALA A 50 -1.18 -13.68 17.87
N ASP A 51 -1.42 -14.84 17.29
CA ASP A 51 -2.15 -15.97 17.88
C ASP A 51 -1.57 -17.31 17.39
N PRO A 52 -0.81 -18.03 18.23
CA PRO A 52 -0.15 -19.30 17.85
C PRO A 52 -1.09 -20.40 17.40
N LYS A 53 -2.40 -20.29 17.68
CA LYS A 53 -3.39 -21.30 17.33
C LYS A 53 -3.90 -21.17 15.89
N ILE A 54 -3.60 -20.07 15.23
CA ILE A 54 -4.05 -19.84 13.86
C ILE A 54 -3.37 -20.81 12.90
N LYS A 55 -4.18 -21.44 12.06
CA LYS A 55 -3.74 -22.23 10.93
C LYS A 55 -4.68 -21.99 9.77
N ILE A 56 -4.13 -21.59 8.63
CA ILE A 56 -4.88 -21.37 7.38
C ILE A 56 -4.53 -22.51 6.43
N THR A 57 -5.55 -23.03 5.75
CA THR A 57 -5.41 -24.04 4.69
C THR A 57 -5.80 -23.39 3.37
N GLY A 58 -4.93 -23.43 2.38
CA GLY A 58 -5.22 -23.02 1.02
C GLY A 58 -5.87 -24.15 0.25
N LEU A 59 -7.06 -23.91 -0.28
CA LEU A 59 -7.82 -24.83 -1.11
C LEU A 59 -8.07 -24.27 -2.51
N GLY A 60 -7.51 -23.09 -2.81
CA GLY A 60 -7.60 -22.46 -4.12
C GLY A 60 -6.59 -23.04 -5.11
N TYR A 61 -6.38 -22.29 -6.19
CA TYR A 61 -5.41 -22.65 -7.22
C TYR A 61 -3.98 -22.73 -6.67
N ASP A 62 -3.10 -23.42 -7.37
CA ASP A 62 -1.69 -23.42 -7.04
C ASP A 62 -1.15 -21.99 -7.10
N THR A 63 -0.53 -21.57 -6.02
CA THR A 63 0.04 -20.24 -5.90
C THR A 63 1.51 -20.36 -5.57
N LYS A 64 2.31 -19.43 -6.08
CA LYS A 64 3.75 -19.38 -5.85
C LYS A 64 4.14 -18.09 -5.17
N ILE A 65 5.13 -18.19 -4.29
CA ILE A 65 5.80 -17.04 -3.70
C ILE A 65 7.19 -16.99 -4.30
N VAL A 66 7.44 -15.97 -5.11
CA VAL A 66 8.73 -15.79 -5.79
C VAL A 66 9.38 -14.48 -5.36
N LYS A 67 10.70 -14.39 -5.47
CA LYS A 67 11.40 -13.11 -5.28
C LYS A 67 11.21 -12.24 -6.50
N GLY A 68 11.24 -10.91 -6.29
CA GLY A 68 11.10 -9.96 -7.39
C GLY A 68 12.09 -10.16 -8.53
N SER A 69 13.32 -10.60 -8.22
CA SER A 69 14.35 -10.93 -9.21
C SER A 69 14.07 -12.22 -10.02
N GLU A 70 13.16 -13.05 -9.57
CA GLU A 70 12.78 -14.33 -10.18
C GLU A 70 11.47 -14.21 -10.96
N TYR A 71 10.77 -13.08 -10.81
CA TYR A 71 9.54 -12.80 -11.53
C TYR A 71 9.85 -12.42 -12.99
N ASN A 72 9.23 -13.08 -13.92
CA ASN A 72 9.49 -12.90 -15.35
C ASN A 72 8.20 -13.07 -16.19
N ASP A 73 7.12 -12.46 -15.74
CA ASP A 73 5.81 -12.59 -16.38
C ASP A 73 5.29 -11.20 -16.79
N ASP A 74 4.68 -11.09 -17.97
CA ASP A 74 4.13 -9.83 -18.51
C ASP A 74 2.67 -9.60 -18.09
N CYS A 75 2.19 -10.30 -17.05
CA CYS A 75 0.84 -10.17 -16.55
C CYS A 75 0.61 -8.86 -15.80
N PRO A 76 -0.59 -8.25 -15.91
CA PRO A 76 -0.95 -7.10 -15.11
C PRO A 76 -0.79 -7.39 -13.61
N MET A 77 -0.15 -6.46 -12.88
CA MET A 77 0.28 -6.66 -11.51
C MET A 77 -0.33 -5.64 -10.56
N LEU A 78 -0.70 -6.09 -9.36
CA LEU A 78 -1.04 -5.23 -8.23
C LEU A 78 0.19 -5.03 -7.35
N PHE A 79 0.65 -3.80 -7.23
CA PHE A 79 1.68 -3.42 -6.26
C PHE A 79 1.02 -2.87 -5.00
N ILE A 80 1.33 -3.49 -3.86
CA ILE A 80 0.80 -3.07 -2.56
C ILE A 80 1.93 -2.49 -1.72
N SER A 81 1.79 -1.25 -1.26
CA SER A 81 2.71 -0.61 -0.32
C SER A 81 2.07 -0.40 1.05
N HIS A 82 2.90 -0.32 2.08
CA HIS A 82 2.48 0.09 3.41
C HIS A 82 2.30 1.62 3.49
N SER A 83 3.20 2.37 2.87
CA SER A 83 3.23 3.83 2.92
C SER A 83 2.84 4.49 1.60
N ASN A 84 2.33 5.73 1.69
CA ASN A 84 2.10 6.56 0.50
C ASN A 84 3.41 7.01 -0.14
N VAL A 85 4.49 7.14 0.62
CA VAL A 85 5.81 7.53 0.09
C VAL A 85 6.28 6.51 -0.91
N THR A 86 6.37 5.24 -0.50
CA THR A 86 6.77 4.14 -1.39
C THR A 86 5.88 4.02 -2.62
N LEU A 87 4.55 4.24 -2.44
CA LEU A 87 3.60 4.22 -3.54
C LEU A 87 3.91 5.29 -4.60
N LEU A 88 4.21 6.52 -4.16
CA LEU A 88 4.49 7.65 -5.04
C LEU A 88 5.88 7.56 -5.68
N ASP A 89 6.87 7.05 -4.95
CA ASP A 89 8.20 6.77 -5.51
C ASP A 89 8.11 5.70 -6.62
N THR A 90 7.36 4.62 -6.38
CA THR A 90 7.11 3.60 -7.41
C THR A 90 6.36 4.16 -8.62
N LEU A 91 5.45 5.11 -8.42
CA LEU A 91 4.77 5.79 -9.55
C LEU A 91 5.76 6.61 -10.41
N ILE A 92 6.70 7.30 -9.79
CA ILE A 92 7.75 8.04 -10.51
C ILE A 92 8.64 7.07 -11.29
N GLU A 93 9.07 5.97 -10.68
CA GLU A 93 9.87 4.94 -11.35
C GLU A 93 9.13 4.34 -12.55
N ALA A 94 7.85 4.00 -12.40
CA ALA A 94 7.02 3.48 -13.48
C ALA A 94 6.82 4.51 -14.61
N TYR A 95 6.67 5.79 -14.26
CA TYR A 95 6.61 6.88 -15.23
C TYR A 95 7.88 6.97 -16.07
N HIS A 96 9.06 6.88 -15.45
CA HIS A 96 10.34 6.86 -16.18
C HIS A 96 10.49 5.63 -17.07
N ALA A 97 10.08 4.47 -16.57
CA ALA A 97 10.11 3.22 -17.31
C ALA A 97 9.00 3.13 -18.38
N GLN A 98 8.08 4.11 -18.43
CA GLN A 98 6.91 4.14 -19.34
C GLN A 98 6.01 2.90 -19.20
N VAL A 99 5.95 2.30 -18.01
CA VAL A 99 5.07 1.17 -17.70
C VAL A 99 3.64 1.69 -17.43
N PRO A 100 2.63 1.36 -18.24
CA PRO A 100 1.27 1.85 -18.06
C PRO A 100 0.75 1.59 -16.63
N THR A 101 0.64 2.65 -15.84
CA THR A 101 0.40 2.54 -14.40
C THR A 101 -0.79 3.37 -13.95
N VAL A 102 -1.68 2.75 -13.17
CA VAL A 102 -2.78 3.44 -12.50
C VAL A 102 -2.61 3.43 -11.00
N LEU A 103 -2.95 4.56 -10.37
CA LEU A 103 -3.06 4.67 -8.93
C LEU A 103 -4.51 4.37 -8.53
N MET A 104 -4.74 3.17 -7.99
CA MET A 104 -6.06 2.73 -7.57
C MET A 104 -6.43 3.37 -6.23
N SER A 105 -7.21 4.39 -6.26
CA SER A 105 -7.86 4.93 -5.06
C SER A 105 -8.91 5.97 -5.39
N GLY A 106 -9.07 6.31 -6.67
CA GLY A 106 -9.79 7.53 -7.07
C GLY A 106 -9.13 8.80 -6.55
N LYS A 107 -7.92 8.69 -5.95
CA LYS A 107 -7.22 9.79 -5.29
C LYS A 107 -6.13 10.43 -6.15
N ALA A 108 -5.75 9.86 -7.29
CA ALA A 108 -4.70 10.42 -8.13
C ALA A 108 -5.00 11.88 -8.53
N GLY A 109 -6.26 12.18 -8.90
CA GLY A 109 -6.70 13.55 -9.16
C GLY A 109 -6.61 14.45 -7.92
N LEU A 110 -7.05 13.96 -6.76
CA LEU A 110 -6.93 14.71 -5.51
C LEU A 110 -5.46 14.96 -5.11
N TYR A 111 -4.59 13.99 -5.31
CA TYR A 111 -3.16 14.14 -5.05
C TYR A 111 -2.55 15.16 -6.00
N LEU A 112 -2.91 15.12 -7.28
CA LEU A 112 -2.48 16.09 -8.28
C LEU A 112 -2.94 17.51 -7.91
N ASP A 113 -4.21 17.71 -7.51
CA ASP A 113 -4.75 19.00 -7.10
C ASP A 113 -4.04 19.55 -5.86
N LYS A 114 -3.84 18.71 -4.84
CA LYS A 114 -3.12 19.09 -3.61
C LYS A 114 -1.67 19.47 -3.92
N LEU A 115 -0.97 18.62 -4.66
CA LEU A 115 0.44 18.83 -5.00
C LEU A 115 0.64 20.08 -5.84
N ASN A 116 -0.16 20.30 -6.89
CA ASN A 116 -0.14 21.50 -7.70
C ASN A 116 -0.33 22.74 -6.82
N SER A 117 -1.36 22.72 -5.96
CA SER A 117 -1.65 23.85 -5.11
C SER A 117 -0.52 24.17 -4.12
N MET A 118 0.17 23.14 -3.61
CA MET A 118 1.32 23.32 -2.70
C MET A 118 2.53 23.89 -3.43
N ILE A 119 2.81 23.42 -4.66
CA ILE A 119 3.88 23.98 -5.51
C ILE A 119 3.60 25.45 -5.83
N GLU A 120 2.40 25.76 -6.35
CA GLU A 120 1.99 27.13 -6.70
C GLU A 120 2.02 28.05 -5.47
N PHE A 121 1.60 27.55 -4.32
CA PHE A 121 1.63 28.33 -3.09
C PHE A 121 3.07 28.64 -2.63
N LYS A 122 3.98 27.68 -2.79
CA LYS A 122 5.40 27.85 -2.47
C LYS A 122 6.08 28.84 -3.43
N GLU A 123 5.84 28.71 -4.74
CA GLU A 123 6.53 29.51 -5.77
C GLU A 123 5.90 30.89 -5.98
N HIS A 124 4.56 30.98 -5.93
CA HIS A 124 3.82 32.17 -6.36
C HIS A 124 2.94 32.78 -5.26
N GLY A 125 2.87 32.16 -4.09
CA GLY A 125 2.05 32.66 -2.98
C GLY A 125 0.54 32.50 -3.17
N THR A 126 0.09 31.73 -4.18
CA THR A 126 -1.33 31.60 -4.51
C THR A 126 -1.72 30.13 -4.62
N PRO A 127 -2.47 29.56 -3.64
CA PRO A 127 -2.90 28.18 -3.70
C PRO A 127 -4.10 28.00 -4.64
N THR A 128 -4.07 26.95 -5.46
CA THR A 128 -5.12 26.64 -6.44
C THR A 128 -6.20 25.71 -5.89
N TYR A 129 -5.87 24.79 -4.96
CA TYR A 129 -6.84 23.89 -4.34
C TYR A 129 -7.66 24.62 -3.28
N LYS A 130 -9.00 24.64 -3.42
CA LYS A 130 -9.91 25.40 -2.58
C LYS A 130 -9.69 25.24 -1.07
N PRO A 131 -9.50 24.04 -0.51
CA PRO A 131 -9.21 23.89 0.91
C PRO A 131 -7.92 24.55 1.38
N HIS A 132 -6.93 24.77 0.49
CA HIS A 132 -5.68 25.44 0.82
C HIS A 132 -5.82 26.98 0.88
N GLN A 133 -6.83 27.56 0.26
CA GLN A 133 -7.03 29.02 0.17
C GLN A 133 -7.31 29.68 1.53
N LYS A 134 -7.68 28.89 2.55
CA LYS A 134 -7.87 29.39 3.92
C LYS A 134 -6.55 29.76 4.63
N TYR A 135 -5.40 29.29 4.13
CA TYR A 135 -4.10 29.54 4.73
C TYR A 135 -3.48 30.82 4.19
N LYS A 136 -2.84 31.57 5.10
CA LYS A 136 -2.23 32.87 4.77
C LYS A 136 -0.93 32.71 3.95
N ASP A 137 -0.20 31.64 4.20
CA ASP A 137 1.08 31.35 3.58
C ASP A 137 1.35 29.83 3.56
N TYR A 138 2.32 29.42 2.76
CA TYR A 138 2.70 28.01 2.59
C TYR A 138 3.14 27.36 3.92
N LYS A 139 3.86 28.07 4.79
CA LYS A 139 4.30 27.51 6.08
C LYS A 139 3.13 27.18 6.98
N ARG A 140 2.08 28.04 6.97
CA ARG A 140 0.84 27.77 7.71
C ARG A 140 0.09 26.58 7.18
N LEU A 141 0.06 26.39 5.86
CA LEU A 141 -0.53 25.21 5.24
C LEU A 141 0.20 23.95 5.70
N VAL A 142 1.52 23.89 5.54
CA VAL A 142 2.35 22.72 5.93
C VAL A 142 2.20 22.40 7.43
N PHE A 143 2.15 23.43 8.27
CA PHE A 143 1.99 23.25 9.72
C PHE A 143 0.61 22.68 10.09
N SER A 144 -0.42 23.00 9.34
CA SER A 144 -1.83 22.67 9.66
C SER A 144 -2.33 21.40 8.99
N GLU A 145 -1.91 21.11 7.76
CA GLU A 145 -2.24 19.88 7.04
C GLU A 145 -1.28 18.78 7.50
N ARG A 146 -1.83 17.80 8.25
CA ARG A 146 -1.06 16.71 8.85
C ARG A 146 -1.45 15.33 8.32
N ASP A 147 -2.22 15.28 7.24
CA ASP A 147 -2.45 14.01 6.55
C ASP A 147 -1.13 13.52 5.90
N SER A 148 -1.03 12.20 5.73
CA SER A 148 0.22 11.57 5.26
C SER A 148 0.64 12.08 3.89
N GLU A 149 -0.33 12.37 3.01
CA GLU A 149 -0.07 12.84 1.66
C GLU A 149 0.48 14.27 1.66
N SER A 150 -0.18 15.18 2.36
CA SER A 150 0.27 16.60 2.46
C SER A 150 1.64 16.70 3.13
N THR A 151 1.91 15.87 4.13
CA THR A 151 3.23 15.79 4.79
C THR A 151 4.30 15.30 3.81
N THR A 152 4.02 14.29 3.01
CA THR A 152 4.93 13.78 1.98
C THR A 152 5.21 14.83 0.92
N PHE A 153 4.17 15.48 0.41
CA PHE A 153 4.32 16.54 -0.59
C PHE A 153 5.12 17.73 -0.05
N ALA A 154 4.83 18.17 1.19
CA ALA A 154 5.58 19.26 1.82
C ALA A 154 7.07 18.92 1.94
N LYS A 155 7.40 17.72 2.40
CA LYS A 155 8.78 17.25 2.52
C LYS A 155 9.46 17.25 1.15
N MET A 156 8.84 16.67 0.13
CA MET A 156 9.37 16.62 -1.22
C MET A 156 9.59 18.03 -1.81
N ILE A 157 8.64 18.95 -1.64
CA ILE A 157 8.73 20.33 -2.11
C ILE A 157 9.83 21.10 -1.36
N ASP A 158 10.01 20.85 -0.06
CA ASP A 158 11.00 21.56 0.76
C ASP A 158 12.41 21.03 0.55
N GLU A 159 12.58 19.72 0.30
CA GLU A 159 13.86 19.11 -0.02
C GLU A 159 14.30 19.37 -1.46
N ASN A 160 13.42 19.15 -2.42
CA ASN A 160 13.66 19.38 -3.84
C ASN A 160 12.36 19.58 -4.62
N ILE A 161 12.07 20.81 -5.01
CA ILE A 161 10.83 21.13 -5.74
C ILE A 161 10.76 20.47 -7.12
N ASP A 162 11.90 20.16 -7.74
CA ASP A 162 11.90 19.50 -9.05
C ASP A 162 11.40 18.05 -8.94
N ASN A 163 11.71 17.35 -7.85
CA ASN A 163 11.13 16.03 -7.57
C ASN A 163 9.60 16.12 -7.39
N ALA A 164 9.12 17.19 -6.75
CA ALA A 164 7.68 17.41 -6.62
C ALA A 164 7.01 17.70 -7.98
N LYS A 165 7.69 18.43 -8.88
CA LYS A 165 7.23 18.65 -10.26
C LYS A 165 7.23 17.37 -11.09
N GLU A 166 8.20 16.50 -10.87
CA GLU A 166 8.27 15.18 -11.48
C GLU A 166 7.11 14.28 -11.02
N LEU A 167 6.85 14.22 -9.72
CA LEU A 167 5.67 13.53 -9.19
C LEU A 167 4.37 14.07 -9.79
N ARG A 168 4.26 15.40 -9.98
CA ARG A 168 3.12 16.01 -10.67
C ARG A 168 2.94 15.47 -12.08
N GLN A 169 4.02 15.30 -12.83
CA GLN A 169 3.97 14.74 -14.19
C GLN A 169 3.56 13.26 -14.16
N ALA A 170 4.13 12.48 -13.24
CA ALA A 170 3.79 11.07 -13.07
C ALA A 170 2.31 10.87 -12.67
N LEU A 171 1.76 11.69 -11.78
CA LEU A 171 0.34 11.67 -11.42
C LEU A 171 -0.56 12.03 -12.60
N SER A 172 -0.20 13.08 -13.36
CA SER A 172 -0.96 13.50 -14.54
C SER A 172 -0.95 12.40 -15.61
N TRP A 173 0.20 11.76 -15.81
CA TRP A 173 0.34 10.65 -16.75
C TRP A 173 -0.49 9.44 -16.30
N SER A 174 -0.43 9.04 -15.03
CA SER A 174 -1.25 7.94 -14.49
C SER A 174 -2.75 8.15 -14.69
N LEU A 175 -3.23 9.39 -14.58
CA LEU A 175 -4.63 9.73 -14.87
C LEU A 175 -5.01 9.59 -16.36
N SER A 176 -4.04 9.61 -17.26
CA SER A 176 -4.27 9.40 -18.70
C SER A 176 -4.28 7.92 -19.11
N VAL A 177 -3.80 7.02 -18.24
CA VAL A 177 -3.79 5.59 -18.49
C VAL A 177 -5.20 5.02 -18.34
N VAL A 178 -5.64 4.29 -19.34
CA VAL A 178 -6.92 3.56 -19.31
C VAL A 178 -6.75 2.36 -18.35
N PRO A 179 -7.59 2.21 -17.31
CA PRO A 179 -7.39 1.18 -16.28
C PRO A 179 -7.23 -0.25 -16.84
N GLU A 180 -7.99 -0.58 -17.89
CA GLU A 180 -7.97 -1.91 -18.53
C GLU A 180 -6.69 -2.18 -19.34
N LYS A 181 -5.87 -1.15 -19.55
CA LYS A 181 -4.57 -1.22 -20.24
C LYS A 181 -3.41 -1.04 -19.27
N ALA A 182 -3.68 -0.92 -17.99
CA ALA A 182 -2.63 -0.78 -16.97
C ALA A 182 -1.89 -2.11 -16.81
N GLU A 183 -0.59 -2.07 -16.90
CA GLU A 183 0.31 -3.19 -16.57
C GLU A 183 0.63 -3.21 -15.07
N LEU A 184 0.58 -2.03 -14.43
CA LEU A 184 0.83 -1.87 -13.01
C LEU A 184 -0.31 -1.11 -12.35
N THR A 185 -0.86 -1.69 -11.28
CA THR A 185 -1.84 -1.03 -10.41
C THR A 185 -1.23 -0.78 -9.06
N LEU A 186 -1.16 0.47 -8.63
CA LEU A 186 -0.57 0.87 -7.34
C LEU A 186 -1.66 1.09 -6.30
N VAL A 187 -1.48 0.51 -5.11
CA VAL A 187 -2.44 0.61 -4.02
C VAL A 187 -1.75 0.52 -2.66
N THR A 188 -2.30 1.18 -1.64
CA THR A 188 -1.86 0.94 -0.26
C THR A 188 -2.56 -0.26 0.35
N ALA A 189 -1.96 -0.89 1.38
CA ALA A 189 -2.53 -2.04 2.08
C ALA A 189 -3.98 -1.82 2.54
N HIS A 190 -4.31 -0.61 3.02
CA HIS A 190 -5.67 -0.29 3.42
C HIS A 190 -6.68 -0.31 2.27
N MET A 191 -6.24 0.07 1.10
CA MET A 191 -7.08 0.15 -0.10
C MET A 191 -7.14 -1.18 -0.86
N SER A 192 -6.17 -2.07 -0.65
CA SER A 192 -6.15 -3.39 -1.29
C SER A 192 -7.17 -4.36 -0.69
N LYS A 193 -7.75 -4.03 0.47
CA LYS A 193 -8.74 -4.88 1.10
C LYS A 193 -9.93 -5.16 0.18
N GLY A 194 -10.16 -6.43 -0.10
CA GLY A 194 -11.27 -6.88 -0.96
C GLY A 194 -10.95 -6.94 -2.44
N LEU A 195 -9.72 -6.59 -2.85
CA LEU A 195 -9.25 -6.79 -4.21
C LEU A 195 -8.75 -8.21 -4.42
N GLU A 196 -8.82 -8.67 -5.66
CA GLU A 196 -8.31 -9.96 -6.14
C GLU A 196 -7.52 -9.72 -7.42
N TYR A 197 -6.29 -10.23 -7.47
CA TYR A 197 -5.37 -10.12 -8.59
C TYR A 197 -4.58 -11.41 -8.72
N ASP A 198 -4.29 -11.81 -9.95
CA ASP A 198 -3.51 -13.02 -10.25
C ASP A 198 -2.06 -12.84 -9.82
N THR A 199 -1.52 -11.65 -10.00
CA THR A 199 -0.16 -11.29 -9.60
C THR A 199 -0.15 -10.12 -8.63
N VAL A 200 0.49 -10.32 -7.47
CA VAL A 200 0.60 -9.29 -6.43
C VAL A 200 2.06 -9.15 -6.01
N MET A 201 2.54 -7.91 -6.00
CA MET A 201 3.83 -7.54 -5.44
C MET A 201 3.65 -6.78 -4.13
N LEU A 202 4.34 -7.23 -3.08
CA LEU A 202 4.43 -6.50 -1.81
C LEU A 202 5.73 -5.71 -1.77
N SER A 203 5.64 -4.44 -1.42
CA SER A 203 6.82 -3.58 -1.26
C SER A 203 7.61 -3.90 0.01
N ASP A 204 8.88 -3.49 0.02
CA ASP A 204 9.80 -3.73 1.15
C ASP A 204 9.40 -2.99 2.42
N ASP A 205 8.62 -1.91 2.32
CA ASP A 205 8.21 -1.12 3.47
C ASP A 205 7.29 -1.88 4.44
N PHE A 206 6.69 -2.99 4.02
CA PHE A 206 5.99 -3.91 4.91
C PHE A 206 6.92 -4.57 5.92
N PHE A 207 8.14 -4.91 5.53
CA PHE A 207 9.09 -5.57 6.44
C PHE A 207 9.53 -4.62 7.54
N ALA A 208 9.78 -3.36 7.22
CA ALA A 208 10.06 -2.33 8.21
C ALA A 208 8.89 -2.11 9.18
N ALA A 209 7.66 -2.11 8.66
CA ALA A 209 6.45 -1.98 9.47
C ALA A 209 6.23 -3.19 10.39
N ILE A 210 6.42 -4.42 9.89
CA ILE A 210 6.28 -5.65 10.69
C ILE A 210 7.38 -5.71 11.77
N ALA A 211 8.61 -5.28 11.47
CA ALA A 211 9.70 -5.23 12.41
C ALA A 211 9.45 -4.29 13.59
N SER A 212 8.70 -3.20 13.39
CA SER A 212 8.40 -2.22 14.44
C SER A 212 7.29 -2.66 15.42
N PHE A 213 6.59 -3.76 15.16
CA PHE A 213 5.33 -4.08 15.86
C PHE A 213 5.44 -5.01 17.08
N LYS A 214 6.59 -5.61 17.36
CA LYS A 214 6.73 -6.50 18.54
C LYS A 214 7.20 -5.74 19.77
N ASN A 215 6.27 -5.30 20.62
CA ASN A 215 6.55 -4.69 21.94
C ASN A 215 7.50 -3.46 21.91
N GLY A 216 7.45 -2.66 20.85
CA GLY A 216 8.35 -1.53 20.67
C GLY A 216 9.82 -1.91 20.43
N LYS A 217 10.09 -3.17 20.10
CA LYS A 217 11.39 -3.65 19.65
C LYS A 217 11.30 -4.15 18.22
N PRO A 218 12.29 -3.86 17.37
CA PRO A 218 12.38 -4.45 16.03
C PRO A 218 12.34 -5.98 16.15
N LEU A 219 11.62 -6.64 15.23
CA LEU A 219 11.78 -8.08 15.04
C LEU A 219 13.17 -8.31 14.45
N ASP A 220 14.00 -9.16 15.08
CA ASP A 220 15.24 -9.57 14.49
C ASP A 220 14.96 -10.28 13.15
N GLU A 221 15.64 -9.86 12.07
CA GLU A 221 15.47 -10.37 10.71
C GLU A 221 15.47 -11.91 10.58
N PRO A 222 16.20 -12.68 11.43
CA PRO A 222 16.20 -14.13 11.37
C PRO A 222 14.85 -14.79 11.69
N GLU A 223 13.97 -14.13 12.43
CA GLU A 223 12.69 -14.72 12.82
C GLU A 223 11.66 -14.80 11.66
N LEU A 224 11.83 -14.02 10.61
CA LEU A 224 10.93 -14.03 9.45
C LEU A 224 11.35 -15.02 8.37
N ASN A 225 12.61 -15.48 8.38
CA ASN A 225 13.21 -16.31 7.32
C ASN A 225 12.99 -15.75 5.91
N LEU A 226 12.83 -14.43 5.81
CA LEU A 226 12.69 -13.74 4.54
C LEU A 226 14.06 -13.37 4.03
N PRO A 227 14.36 -13.58 2.76
CA PRO A 227 15.69 -13.33 2.22
C PRO A 227 16.02 -11.83 2.29
N LYS A 228 17.19 -11.50 2.87
CA LYS A 228 17.72 -10.12 3.04
C LYS A 228 17.86 -9.32 1.74
N SER A 229 17.78 -9.98 0.59
CA SER A 229 17.99 -9.40 -0.74
C SER A 229 16.72 -9.25 -1.58
N ALA A 230 15.55 -9.60 -1.05
CA ALA A 230 14.30 -9.43 -1.78
C ALA A 230 13.83 -8.00 -1.65
N LYS A 231 14.02 -7.18 -2.67
CA LYS A 231 13.42 -5.83 -2.72
C LYS A 231 11.90 -5.87 -2.81
N SER A 232 11.32 -7.03 -3.17
CA SER A 232 9.88 -7.23 -3.26
C SER A 232 9.53 -8.72 -3.21
N LEU A 233 8.35 -9.03 -2.69
CA LEU A 233 7.80 -10.38 -2.64
C LEU A 233 6.62 -10.45 -3.61
N PHE A 234 6.70 -11.35 -4.58
CA PHE A 234 5.61 -11.58 -5.54
C PHE A 234 4.76 -12.77 -5.08
N LEU A 235 3.46 -12.59 -5.13
CA LEU A 235 2.47 -13.62 -4.91
C LEU A 235 1.75 -13.84 -6.24
N GLN A 236 1.95 -15.00 -6.84
CA GLN A 236 1.31 -15.34 -8.11
C GLN A 236 0.27 -16.45 -7.91
N VAL A 237 -0.91 -16.27 -8.47
CA VAL A 237 -1.93 -17.30 -8.60
C VAL A 237 -1.69 -18.01 -9.93
N GLY A 238 -1.49 -19.32 -9.91
CA GLY A 238 -1.27 -20.09 -11.13
C GLY A 238 -2.54 -20.15 -11.99
N ASP A 239 -2.36 -20.11 -13.29
CA ASP A 239 -3.44 -20.38 -14.25
C ASP A 239 -3.95 -21.80 -14.04
N GLY A 240 -5.24 -21.93 -13.70
CA GLY A 240 -5.96 -23.18 -13.51
C GLY A 240 -6.57 -23.70 -14.81
#